data_eee29d49c9b3db77a7815a0a24c17c71
#
_entry.id   eee29d49c9b3db77a7815a0a24c17c71
#
_cell.length_a   1.000
_cell.length_b   1.000
_cell.length_c   1.000
_cell.angle_alpha   90.00
_cell.angle_beta   90.00
_cell.angle_gamma   90.00
#
_symmetry.space_group_name_H-M   'P 1'
#
loop_
_entity.id
_entity.type
_entity.pdbx_description
1 polymer ?
#
loop_
_entity_poly.entity_id
_entity_poly.type
_entity_poly.pdbx_seq_one_letter_code
_entity_poly.pdbx_strand_id
1 'polypeptide(L)'
;MKSQAMDGRNSFAWILDVAAEDTTVSGSSTSLKAGKVVVVTGMATSGSGFGEDKEMINKPLLVSKDLTLKEGDKYRLCKTIFIGMAKDKSLNKSKNTQDVTVDADAATNNVCDGLVSISGSISCSFSVDGEGYASNYIKKRFGNIIKIDAEGKPTIIKGSTTEKDLVLFAWNARNAVADDTIEFDVVPCLFTSNNHSSSYGSSQSFDIDFTGNATDENGYEAATVQMEKGLSFVKLLSTNRAGMDEDAKIA
;
A
#
# COMPACT_ATOMS: atom_id res chain seq x y z
N MET A 1 -29.13 1.05 17.54
CA MET A 1 -28.21 1.27 16.40
C MET A 1 -28.58 0.31 15.30
N LYS A 2 -28.83 0.80 14.08
CA LYS A 2 -28.98 -0.09 12.92
C LYS A 2 -27.57 -0.41 12.44
N SER A 3 -27.09 -1.64 12.59
CA SER A 3 -25.87 -2.08 11.96
C SER A 3 -26.10 -2.08 10.44
N GLN A 4 -25.42 -1.20 9.72
CA GLN A 4 -25.39 -1.27 8.27
C GLN A 4 -24.24 -2.18 7.87
N ALA A 5 -24.54 -3.13 6.98
CA ALA A 5 -23.48 -3.96 6.41
C ALA A 5 -22.51 -3.10 5.62
N MET A 6 -21.23 -3.34 5.81
CA MET A 6 -20.17 -2.66 5.05
C MET A 6 -20.21 -3.11 3.59
N ASP A 7 -20.26 -2.16 2.66
CA ASP A 7 -20.31 -2.44 1.22
C ASP A 7 -18.88 -2.50 0.65
N GLY A 8 -18.49 -3.64 0.10
CA GLY A 8 -17.18 -3.83 -0.55
C GLY A 8 -16.88 -2.84 -1.68
N ARG A 9 -17.91 -2.18 -2.25
CA ARG A 9 -17.75 -1.10 -3.24
C ARG A 9 -17.05 0.14 -2.70
N ASN A 10 -16.90 0.26 -1.38
CA ASN A 10 -16.29 1.39 -0.70
C ASN A 10 -14.83 1.14 -0.28
N SER A 11 -14.26 0.02 -0.69
CA SER A 11 -12.86 -0.29 -0.45
C SER A 11 -12.01 -0.08 -1.71
N PHE A 12 -10.76 0.34 -1.51
CA PHE A 12 -9.83 0.67 -2.58
C PHE A 12 -8.46 0.08 -2.28
N ALA A 13 -7.67 -0.12 -3.32
CA ALA A 13 -6.29 -0.60 -3.19
C ALA A 13 -5.35 0.22 -4.08
N TRP A 14 -4.15 0.46 -3.58
CA TRP A 14 -3.06 1.15 -4.27
C TRP A 14 -1.77 0.38 -4.06
N ILE A 15 -0.88 0.47 -5.04
CA ILE A 15 0.54 0.14 -4.86
C ILE A 15 1.25 1.43 -4.47
N LEU A 16 2.15 1.34 -3.50
CA LEU A 16 3.01 2.43 -3.08
C LEU A 16 4.41 2.18 -3.65
N ASP A 17 4.76 2.96 -4.66
CA ASP A 17 6.11 2.95 -5.23
C ASP A 17 7.00 3.89 -4.39
N VAL A 18 7.85 3.31 -3.57
CA VAL A 18 8.69 4.04 -2.61
C VAL A 18 9.93 4.58 -3.31
N ALA A 19 10.21 5.87 -3.15
CA ALA A 19 11.43 6.46 -3.70
C ALA A 19 12.69 5.76 -3.16
N ALA A 20 13.67 5.53 -4.05
CA ALA A 20 14.91 4.84 -3.69
C ALA A 20 15.78 5.65 -2.72
N GLU A 21 15.70 6.97 -2.76
CA GLU A 21 16.53 7.87 -1.97
C GLU A 21 15.74 8.61 -0.90
N ASP A 22 16.41 8.87 0.21
CA ASP A 22 15.84 9.65 1.30
C ASP A 22 15.80 11.13 0.94
N THR A 23 14.68 11.77 1.18
CA THR A 23 14.57 13.22 1.22
C THR A 23 14.92 13.67 2.63
N THR A 24 16.05 14.37 2.78
CA THR A 24 16.45 14.98 4.06
C THR A 24 16.01 16.44 4.08
N VAL A 25 15.31 16.83 5.13
CA VAL A 25 14.91 18.23 5.33
C VAL A 25 16.12 19.04 5.77
N SER A 26 16.51 20.00 4.90
CA SER A 26 17.59 20.96 5.16
C SER A 26 16.98 22.35 5.34
N GLY A 27 17.26 22.98 6.46
CA GLY A 27 16.77 24.34 6.78
C GLY A 27 15.58 24.34 7.74
N SER A 28 15.08 25.53 8.07
CA SER A 28 14.22 25.77 9.22
C SER A 28 12.82 25.15 9.14
N SER A 29 12.29 24.89 7.96
CA SER A 29 11.01 24.17 7.80
C SER A 29 10.71 23.81 6.34
N THR A 30 10.21 22.62 6.12
CA THR A 30 9.64 22.16 4.85
C THR A 30 8.21 21.72 5.05
N SER A 31 7.29 22.13 4.19
CA SER A 31 5.89 21.72 4.28
C SER A 31 5.66 20.45 3.46
N LEU A 32 5.25 19.39 4.11
CA LEU A 32 4.76 18.16 3.46
C LEU A 32 3.22 18.27 3.34
N LYS A 33 2.72 18.26 2.12
CA LYS A 33 1.30 18.48 1.84
C LYS A 33 0.42 17.28 2.20
N ALA A 34 -0.79 17.57 2.63
CA ALA A 34 -1.84 16.57 2.84
C ALA A 34 -2.11 15.76 1.57
N GLY A 35 -2.47 14.49 1.75
CA GLY A 35 -2.74 13.55 0.66
C GLY A 35 -1.53 12.75 0.18
N LYS A 36 -0.33 13.04 0.70
CA LYS A 36 0.88 12.27 0.39
C LYS A 36 1.00 11.05 1.30
N VAL A 37 1.66 10.02 0.78
CA VAL A 37 2.12 8.88 1.57
C VAL A 37 3.64 8.92 1.59
N VAL A 38 4.23 8.74 2.76
CA VAL A 38 5.69 8.71 2.92
C VAL A 38 6.09 7.57 3.84
N VAL A 39 7.29 7.06 3.68
CA VAL A 39 7.92 6.21 4.69
C VAL A 39 8.88 7.09 5.48
N VAL A 40 8.70 7.17 6.79
CA VAL A 40 9.59 7.93 7.67
C VAL A 40 10.89 7.15 7.82
N THR A 41 12.03 7.74 7.45
CA THR A 41 13.36 7.09 7.54
C THR A 41 14.26 7.71 8.60
N GLY A 42 13.87 8.85 9.14
CA GLY A 42 14.58 9.49 10.23
C GLY A 42 13.78 10.65 10.84
N MET A 43 14.05 10.93 12.09
CA MET A 43 13.36 11.97 12.84
C MET A 43 14.37 12.93 13.46
N ALA A 44 14.06 14.22 13.38
CA ALA A 44 14.88 15.28 13.99
C ALA A 44 14.99 15.10 15.50
N THR A 45 16.17 15.37 16.06
CA THR A 45 16.43 15.20 17.51
C THR A 45 15.74 16.27 18.36
N SER A 46 15.44 17.42 17.80
CA SER A 46 14.82 18.56 18.50
C SER A 46 13.35 18.77 18.11
N GLY A 47 12.56 17.71 18.20
CA GLY A 47 11.14 17.75 17.87
C GLY A 47 10.89 17.59 16.35
N SER A 48 10.54 16.39 15.94
CA SER A 48 10.24 16.04 14.55
C SER A 48 8.86 16.53 14.13
N GLY A 49 8.71 16.88 12.84
CA GLY A 49 7.41 17.15 12.23
C GLY A 49 6.54 15.90 12.09
N PHE A 50 7.13 14.71 12.20
CA PHE A 50 6.42 13.43 12.20
C PHE A 50 5.88 13.02 13.59
N GLY A 51 6.13 13.81 14.62
CA GLY A 51 5.74 13.53 16.01
C GLY A 51 6.94 13.19 16.89
N GLU A 52 6.67 12.64 18.06
CA GLU A 52 7.70 12.34 19.07
C GLU A 52 8.03 10.84 19.14
N ASP A 53 7.18 10.00 18.58
CA ASP A 53 7.32 8.56 18.65
C ASP A 53 8.34 8.04 17.62
N LYS A 54 9.49 7.64 18.09
CA LYS A 54 10.59 7.09 17.26
C LYS A 54 10.24 5.76 16.60
N GLU A 55 9.21 5.07 17.07
CA GLU A 55 8.73 3.86 16.43
C GLU A 55 8.06 4.12 15.06
N MET A 56 7.83 5.40 14.72
CA MET A 56 7.39 5.78 13.36
C MET A 56 8.46 5.56 12.28
N ILE A 57 9.72 5.36 12.65
CA ILE A 57 10.79 5.07 11.67
C ILE A 57 10.49 3.73 10.98
N ASN A 58 10.65 3.70 9.66
CA ASN A 58 10.34 2.60 8.75
C ASN A 58 8.83 2.25 8.63
N LYS A 59 7.96 3.09 9.18
CA LYS A 59 6.51 2.94 9.02
C LYS A 59 5.96 3.89 7.97
N PRO A 60 4.97 3.46 7.19
CA PRO A 60 4.28 4.33 6.26
C PRO A 60 3.40 5.32 7.02
N LEU A 61 3.49 6.58 6.66
CA LEU A 61 2.66 7.66 7.17
C LEU A 61 1.75 8.20 6.07
N LEU A 62 0.46 8.19 6.34
CA LEU A 62 -0.56 8.82 5.50
C LEU A 62 -0.75 10.26 5.99
N VAL A 63 -0.34 11.23 5.19
CA VAL A 63 -0.36 12.64 5.55
C VAL A 63 -1.79 13.19 5.44
N SER A 64 -2.48 13.30 6.57
CA SER A 64 -3.90 13.71 6.63
C SER A 64 -4.10 15.22 6.56
N LYS A 65 -3.11 16.00 6.99
CA LYS A 65 -3.06 17.47 6.95
C LYS A 65 -1.63 17.91 6.69
N ASP A 66 -1.47 19.15 6.22
CA ASP A 66 -0.14 19.71 5.98
C ASP A 66 0.73 19.60 7.24
N LEU A 67 1.91 19.00 7.09
CA LEU A 67 2.90 18.84 8.15
C LEU A 67 4.04 19.83 7.92
N THR A 68 4.50 20.44 8.99
CA THR A 68 5.74 21.23 8.99
C THR A 68 6.88 20.37 9.51
N LEU A 69 7.74 19.93 8.61
CA LEU A 69 8.90 19.13 8.93
C LEU A 69 10.03 19.99 9.48
N LYS A 70 10.89 19.41 10.27
CA LYS A 70 12.05 20.05 10.90
C LYS A 70 13.34 19.61 10.23
N GLU A 71 14.37 20.44 10.36
CA GLU A 71 15.72 20.10 9.92
C GLU A 71 16.18 18.79 10.56
N GLY A 72 16.61 17.86 9.73
CA GLY A 72 17.02 16.52 10.15
C GLY A 72 15.92 15.45 10.01
N ASP A 73 14.66 15.83 9.76
CA ASP A 73 13.65 14.85 9.38
C ASP A 73 14.00 14.22 8.03
N LYS A 74 13.77 12.91 7.91
CA LYS A 74 14.05 12.14 6.70
C LYS A 74 12.85 11.28 6.32
N TYR A 75 12.57 11.22 5.04
CA TYR A 75 11.48 10.40 4.53
C TYR A 75 11.72 9.99 3.08
N ARG A 76 11.04 8.94 2.64
CA ARG A 76 10.90 8.56 1.24
C ARG A 76 9.48 8.80 0.80
N LEU A 77 9.34 9.54 -0.30
CA LEU A 77 8.02 9.78 -0.88
C LEU A 77 7.52 8.51 -1.56
N CYS A 78 6.25 8.16 -1.33
CA CYS A 78 5.58 7.08 -2.03
C CYS A 78 4.70 7.64 -3.13
N LYS A 79 4.89 7.17 -4.36
CA LYS A 79 3.90 7.38 -5.41
C LYS A 79 2.77 6.38 -5.23
N THR A 80 1.54 6.88 -5.26
CA THR A 80 0.35 6.03 -5.12
C THR A 80 -0.17 5.62 -6.49
N ILE A 81 -0.15 4.33 -6.79
CA ILE A 81 -0.63 3.78 -8.06
C ILE A 81 -1.95 3.05 -7.79
N PHE A 82 -3.04 3.57 -8.33
CA PHE A 82 -4.36 2.99 -8.15
C PHE A 82 -4.49 1.66 -8.90
N ILE A 83 -4.95 0.60 -8.20
CA ILE A 83 -5.12 -0.74 -8.80
C ILE A 83 -6.51 -0.85 -9.47
N GLY A 84 -6.82 0.06 -10.35
CA GLY A 84 -8.01 -0.02 -11.20
C GLY A 84 -9.34 -0.23 -10.47
N MET A 85 -10.34 -0.71 -11.20
CA MET A 85 -11.65 -1.06 -10.64
C MET A 85 -11.60 -2.46 -10.02
N ALA A 86 -11.09 -2.55 -8.81
CA ALA A 86 -11.05 -3.81 -8.09
C ALA A 86 -12.48 -4.27 -7.75
N LYS A 87 -12.85 -5.47 -8.24
CA LYS A 87 -14.13 -6.11 -7.92
C LYS A 87 -14.04 -6.76 -6.54
N ASP A 88 -13.03 -7.57 -6.35
CA ASP A 88 -12.81 -8.31 -5.13
C ASP A 88 -11.42 -8.03 -4.57
N LYS A 89 -11.32 -7.91 -3.27
CA LYS A 89 -10.09 -7.68 -2.53
C LYS A 89 -10.10 -8.54 -1.29
N SER A 90 -9.00 -9.22 -1.04
CA SER A 90 -8.79 -9.95 0.20
C SER A 90 -7.44 -9.62 0.80
N LEU A 91 -7.39 -9.55 2.10
CA LEU A 91 -6.17 -9.45 2.89
C LEU A 91 -6.32 -10.38 4.08
N ASN A 92 -5.46 -11.38 4.16
CA ASN A 92 -5.42 -12.35 5.23
C ASN A 92 -4.12 -12.18 6.02
N LYS A 93 -4.26 -11.92 7.31
CA LYS A 93 -3.14 -11.86 8.26
C LYS A 93 -3.29 -13.06 9.18
N SER A 94 -2.31 -13.96 9.18
CA SER A 94 -2.31 -15.13 10.05
C SER A 94 -1.02 -15.19 10.87
N LYS A 95 -1.16 -15.67 12.10
CA LYS A 95 -0.03 -15.90 13.00
C LYS A 95 0.13 -17.41 13.18
N ASN A 96 1.31 -17.90 12.86
CA ASN A 96 1.60 -19.31 13.06
C ASN A 96 1.99 -19.52 14.53
N THR A 97 1.16 -20.23 15.26
CA THR A 97 1.40 -20.54 16.68
C THR A 97 1.79 -22.01 16.81
N GLN A 98 2.74 -22.33 17.67
CA GLN A 98 3.06 -23.69 18.03
C GLN A 98 2.66 -23.94 19.48
N ASP A 99 1.89 -24.97 19.68
CA ASP A 99 1.58 -25.46 21.02
C ASP A 99 2.81 -26.20 21.57
N VAL A 100 3.31 -25.76 22.72
CA VAL A 100 4.38 -26.44 23.42
C VAL A 100 3.78 -27.18 24.60
N THR A 101 3.73 -28.50 24.47
CA THR A 101 3.31 -29.40 25.57
C THR A 101 4.55 -30.02 26.18
N VAL A 102 4.71 -29.90 27.47
CA VAL A 102 5.78 -30.59 28.22
C VAL A 102 5.25 -31.94 28.66
N ASP A 103 6.07 -32.98 28.55
CA ASP A 103 5.70 -34.39 28.84
C ASP A 103 5.01 -34.64 30.20
N ALA A 104 5.10 -33.71 31.14
CA ALA A 104 4.46 -33.80 32.46
C ALA A 104 3.08 -33.14 32.54
N ASP A 105 2.63 -32.44 31.50
CA ASP A 105 1.42 -31.66 31.52
C ASP A 105 0.30 -32.34 30.73
N ALA A 106 -0.85 -32.50 31.33
CA ALA A 106 -2.06 -33.06 30.71
C ALA A 106 -2.77 -32.05 29.79
N ALA A 107 -2.27 -30.81 29.69
CA ALA A 107 -2.82 -29.73 28.86
C ALA A 107 -1.71 -28.86 28.28
N THR A 108 -1.97 -28.27 27.11
CA THR A 108 -1.07 -27.29 26.47
C THR A 108 -0.95 -26.04 27.34
N ASN A 109 0.21 -25.83 27.94
CA ASN A 109 0.43 -24.71 28.88
C ASN A 109 1.03 -23.47 28.23
N ASN A 110 1.70 -23.61 27.09
CA ASN A 110 2.34 -22.50 26.40
C ASN A 110 2.08 -22.53 24.91
N VAL A 111 1.74 -21.38 24.36
CA VAL A 111 1.67 -21.12 22.92
C VAL A 111 2.86 -20.24 22.55
N CYS A 112 3.77 -20.76 21.73
CA CYS A 112 4.85 -19.95 21.20
C CYS A 112 4.36 -19.06 20.06
N ASP A 113 4.74 -17.79 20.11
CA ASP A 113 4.47 -16.84 19.05
C ASP A 113 5.26 -17.21 17.80
N GLY A 114 4.54 -17.45 16.71
CA GLY A 114 5.12 -17.71 15.40
C GLY A 114 5.16 -16.46 14.52
N LEU A 115 5.76 -16.63 13.34
CA LEU A 115 5.83 -15.57 12.34
C LEU A 115 4.44 -15.18 11.83
N VAL A 116 4.22 -13.90 11.67
CA VAL A 116 3.02 -13.38 11.00
C VAL A 116 3.21 -13.54 9.50
N SER A 117 2.31 -14.25 8.85
CA SER A 117 2.22 -14.36 7.41
C SER A 117 1.04 -13.53 6.89
N ILE A 118 1.25 -12.88 5.76
CA ILE A 118 0.26 -12.05 5.13
C ILE A 118 0.09 -12.54 3.69
N SER A 119 -1.14 -12.69 3.26
CA SER A 119 -1.48 -13.02 1.87
C SER A 119 -2.70 -12.24 1.44
N GLY A 120 -2.82 -12.01 0.16
CA GLY A 120 -3.99 -11.34 -0.36
C GLY A 120 -4.15 -11.51 -1.85
N SER A 121 -5.32 -11.12 -2.33
CA SER A 121 -5.66 -11.12 -3.74
C SER A 121 -6.45 -9.87 -4.11
N ILE A 122 -6.29 -9.41 -5.33
CA ILE A 122 -7.04 -8.31 -5.91
C ILE A 122 -7.48 -8.71 -7.31
N SER A 123 -8.79 -8.80 -7.52
CA SER A 123 -9.38 -9.05 -8.83
C SER A 123 -9.88 -7.74 -9.43
N CYS A 124 -9.39 -7.39 -10.61
CA CYS A 124 -9.67 -6.11 -11.25
C CYS A 124 -10.28 -6.29 -12.63
N SER A 125 -11.19 -5.40 -13.00
CA SER A 125 -11.53 -5.18 -14.40
C SER A 125 -10.58 -4.15 -14.99
N PHE A 126 -10.14 -4.35 -16.23
CA PHE A 126 -9.40 -3.31 -16.95
C PHE A 126 -10.30 -2.08 -17.11
N SER A 127 -9.79 -0.93 -16.72
CA SER A 127 -10.42 0.35 -17.06
C SER A 127 -10.18 0.66 -18.52
N VAL A 128 -11.21 1.17 -19.19
CA VAL A 128 -11.12 1.64 -20.58
C VAL A 128 -10.23 2.89 -20.70
N ASP A 129 -9.95 3.57 -19.59
CA ASP A 129 -9.04 4.72 -19.51
C ASP A 129 -7.55 4.34 -19.64
N GLY A 130 -7.34 3.14 -20.03
CA GLY A 130 -6.35 2.51 -20.86
C GLY A 130 -4.89 2.75 -20.60
N GLU A 131 -4.47 3.60 -19.72
CA GLU A 131 -3.03 3.78 -19.49
C GLU A 131 -2.42 2.67 -18.62
N GLY A 132 -3.26 1.80 -18.04
CA GLY A 132 -2.84 0.53 -17.43
C GLY A 132 -1.66 0.63 -16.46
N TYR A 133 -1.52 1.74 -15.76
CA TYR A 133 -0.34 1.99 -14.91
C TYR A 133 -0.12 0.87 -13.90
N ALA A 134 -1.15 0.48 -13.18
CA ALA A 134 -1.03 -0.61 -12.21
C ALA A 134 -0.67 -1.93 -12.90
N SER A 135 -1.34 -2.25 -14.03
CA SER A 135 -1.03 -3.44 -14.79
C SER A 135 0.40 -3.44 -15.32
N ASN A 136 0.88 -2.32 -15.87
CA ASN A 136 2.25 -2.21 -16.36
C ASN A 136 3.27 -2.25 -15.22
N TYR A 137 2.96 -1.62 -14.09
CA TYR A 137 3.80 -1.68 -12.89
C TYR A 137 3.96 -3.12 -12.41
N ILE A 138 2.85 -3.85 -12.30
CA ILE A 138 2.85 -5.23 -11.85
C ILE A 138 3.57 -6.14 -12.87
N LYS A 139 3.36 -5.94 -14.17
CA LYS A 139 4.07 -6.70 -15.21
C LYS A 139 5.59 -6.61 -15.08
N LYS A 140 6.13 -5.47 -14.64
CA LYS A 140 7.58 -5.34 -14.38
C LYS A 140 8.08 -6.27 -13.28
N ARG A 141 7.21 -6.72 -12.38
CA ARG A 141 7.56 -7.68 -11.32
C ARG A 141 7.67 -9.11 -11.83
N PHE A 142 7.15 -9.37 -13.05
CA PHE A 142 7.19 -10.71 -13.67
C PHE A 142 8.12 -10.78 -14.89
N GLY A 143 8.69 -9.67 -15.33
CA GLY A 143 9.61 -9.64 -16.45
C GLY A 143 9.78 -8.28 -17.10
N ASN A 144 10.51 -8.25 -18.19
CA ASN A 144 10.74 -7.06 -18.98
C ASN A 144 9.50 -6.73 -19.83
N ILE A 145 9.26 -5.43 -20.03
CA ILE A 145 8.26 -4.95 -20.97
C ILE A 145 8.97 -4.39 -22.20
N ILE A 146 8.58 -4.85 -23.37
CA ILE A 146 9.06 -4.27 -24.65
C ILE A 146 7.98 -3.32 -25.15
N LYS A 147 8.30 -2.05 -25.26
CA LYS A 147 7.47 -1.05 -25.91
C LYS A 147 7.97 -0.85 -27.34
N ILE A 148 7.05 -0.78 -28.29
CA ILE A 148 7.32 -0.41 -29.69
C ILE A 148 6.64 0.94 -29.91
N ASP A 149 7.40 1.96 -30.30
CA ASP A 149 6.86 3.29 -30.59
C ASP A 149 6.13 3.33 -31.96
N ALA A 150 5.58 4.49 -32.30
CA ALA A 150 4.83 4.67 -33.54
C ALA A 150 5.72 4.48 -34.79
N GLU A 151 7.02 4.66 -34.66
CA GLU A 151 8.04 4.48 -35.69
C GLU A 151 8.51 3.02 -35.76
N GLY A 152 8.01 2.12 -34.91
CA GLY A 152 8.38 0.72 -34.88
C GLY A 152 9.68 0.43 -34.10
N LYS A 153 10.24 1.39 -33.37
CA LYS A 153 11.48 1.23 -32.61
C LYS A 153 11.20 0.59 -31.25
N PRO A 154 11.85 -0.55 -30.92
CA PRO A 154 11.67 -1.21 -29.64
C PRO A 154 12.46 -0.52 -28.53
N THR A 155 11.85 -0.41 -27.35
CA THR A 155 12.47 0.02 -26.09
C THR A 155 12.18 -1.02 -25.01
N ILE A 156 13.20 -1.41 -24.25
CA ILE A 156 13.05 -2.37 -23.16
C ILE A 156 12.95 -1.62 -21.84
N ILE A 157 11.85 -1.83 -21.13
CA ILE A 157 11.68 -1.44 -19.74
C ILE A 157 12.06 -2.65 -18.90
N LYS A 158 13.14 -2.54 -18.17
CA LYS A 158 13.63 -3.63 -17.32
C LYS A 158 12.65 -3.89 -16.18
N GLY A 159 12.35 -5.15 -15.95
CA GLY A 159 11.59 -5.62 -14.78
C GLY A 159 12.52 -6.01 -13.63
N SER A 160 11.95 -6.09 -12.44
CA SER A 160 12.61 -6.61 -11.24
C SER A 160 11.70 -7.63 -10.58
N THR A 161 12.09 -8.89 -10.58
CA THR A 161 11.28 -10.01 -10.06
C THR A 161 11.46 -10.24 -8.55
N THR A 162 12.45 -9.60 -7.94
CA THR A 162 12.77 -9.76 -6.52
C THR A 162 12.38 -8.55 -5.67
N GLU A 163 11.95 -7.48 -6.31
CA GLU A 163 11.60 -6.25 -5.63
C GLU A 163 10.26 -6.42 -4.89
N LYS A 164 10.25 -5.99 -3.64
CA LYS A 164 9.04 -5.96 -2.81
C LYS A 164 8.36 -4.60 -2.92
N ASP A 165 7.06 -4.62 -2.81
CA ASP A 165 6.20 -3.45 -2.91
C ASP A 165 5.42 -3.25 -1.62
N LEU A 166 4.95 -2.04 -1.40
CA LEU A 166 3.95 -1.75 -0.39
C LEU A 166 2.57 -1.68 -1.06
N VAL A 167 1.60 -2.39 -0.50
CA VAL A 167 0.20 -2.28 -0.92
C VAL A 167 -0.62 -1.62 0.17
N LEU A 168 -1.37 -0.61 -0.20
CA LEU A 168 -2.28 0.13 0.66
C LEU A 168 -3.72 -0.29 0.37
N PHE A 169 -4.41 -0.78 1.37
CA PHE A 169 -5.85 -1.05 1.34
C PHE A 169 -6.60 -0.02 2.17
N ALA A 170 -7.62 0.58 1.59
CA ALA A 170 -8.57 1.41 2.32
C ALA A 170 -9.90 0.66 2.43
N TRP A 171 -10.34 0.41 3.66
CA TRP A 171 -11.60 -0.22 3.98
C TRP A 171 -12.65 0.84 4.32
N ASN A 172 -13.85 0.75 3.74
CA ASN A 172 -14.96 1.68 3.99
C ASN A 172 -14.70 3.16 3.70
N ALA A 173 -13.88 3.48 2.72
CA ALA A 173 -13.47 4.84 2.43
C ALA A 173 -14.62 5.82 2.10
N ARG A 174 -15.82 5.32 1.74
CA ARG A 174 -16.97 6.17 1.38
C ARG A 174 -18.06 6.27 2.45
N ASN A 175 -18.30 5.20 3.18
CA ASN A 175 -19.44 5.06 4.07
C ASN A 175 -19.03 4.76 5.49
N ALA A 176 -18.06 5.46 6.04
CA ALA A 176 -17.83 5.35 7.48
C ALA A 176 -19.13 5.75 8.19
N VAL A 177 -19.78 4.77 8.77
CA VAL A 177 -21.01 4.94 9.54
C VAL A 177 -20.63 5.11 11.00
N ALA A 178 -21.21 6.10 11.63
CA ALA A 178 -21.24 6.34 13.06
C ALA A 178 -19.91 6.70 13.76
N ASP A 179 -18.80 6.02 13.50
CA ASP A 179 -17.55 6.26 14.24
C ASP A 179 -16.57 7.17 13.51
N ASP A 180 -16.94 7.63 12.34
CA ASP A 180 -16.15 8.58 11.51
C ASP A 180 -14.67 8.21 11.30
N THR A 181 -14.30 6.96 11.53
CA THR A 181 -12.95 6.45 11.28
C THR A 181 -12.91 5.57 10.04
N ILE A 182 -11.80 5.63 9.34
CA ILE A 182 -11.47 4.76 8.21
C ILE A 182 -10.20 4.01 8.54
N GLU A 183 -10.20 2.72 8.23
CA GLU A 183 -9.05 1.86 8.42
C GLU A 183 -8.31 1.66 7.11
N PHE A 184 -6.99 1.75 7.19
CA PHE A 184 -6.06 1.48 6.11
C PHE A 184 -5.09 0.41 6.57
N ASP A 185 -4.86 -0.58 5.72
CA ASP A 185 -3.78 -1.53 5.90
C ASP A 185 -2.67 -1.25 4.89
N VAL A 186 -1.44 -1.11 5.37
CA VAL A 186 -0.24 -1.02 4.52
C VAL A 186 0.60 -2.27 4.76
N VAL A 187 0.90 -2.98 3.68
CA VAL A 187 1.55 -4.28 3.75
C VAL A 187 2.71 -4.36 2.79
N PRO A 188 3.93 -4.64 3.29
CA PRO A 188 5.04 -5.04 2.44
C PRO A 188 4.75 -6.41 1.81
N CYS A 189 4.86 -6.51 0.49
CA CYS A 189 4.49 -7.73 -0.21
C CYS A 189 5.35 -8.01 -1.44
N LEU A 190 5.33 -9.27 -1.86
CA LEU A 190 5.83 -9.73 -3.14
C LEU A 190 4.64 -10.22 -3.96
N PHE A 191 4.46 -9.70 -5.17
CA PHE A 191 3.46 -10.20 -6.10
C PHE A 191 3.84 -11.59 -6.57
N THR A 192 2.93 -12.55 -6.40
CA THR A 192 3.16 -13.97 -6.69
C THR A 192 2.45 -14.45 -7.95
N SER A 193 1.38 -13.77 -8.36
CA SER A 193 0.70 -14.03 -9.61
C SER A 193 0.18 -12.76 -10.27
N ASN A 194 0.04 -12.80 -11.59
CA ASN A 194 -0.58 -11.76 -12.40
C ASN A 194 -1.28 -12.45 -13.57
N ASN A 195 -2.53 -12.84 -13.36
CA ASN A 195 -3.32 -13.57 -14.33
C ASN A 195 -4.23 -12.63 -15.13
N HIS A 196 -4.19 -12.73 -16.44
CA HIS A 196 -5.07 -12.00 -17.33
C HIS A 196 -6.11 -12.93 -17.92
N SER A 197 -7.36 -12.50 -17.92
CA SER A 197 -8.43 -13.22 -18.59
C SER A 197 -9.22 -12.31 -19.50
N SER A 198 -9.62 -12.85 -20.65
CA SER A 198 -10.59 -12.22 -21.53
C SER A 198 -11.46 -13.28 -22.18
N SER A 199 -12.75 -13.00 -22.27
CA SER A 199 -13.69 -13.85 -22.99
C SER A 199 -14.60 -13.00 -23.87
N TYR A 200 -15.09 -13.57 -24.97
CA TYR A 200 -15.99 -12.87 -25.86
C TYR A 200 -17.24 -12.39 -25.11
N GLY A 201 -17.57 -11.11 -25.24
CA GLY A 201 -18.72 -10.50 -24.57
C GLY A 201 -18.52 -10.13 -23.11
N SER A 202 -17.33 -10.34 -22.53
CA SER A 202 -17.00 -9.96 -21.16
C SER A 202 -15.89 -8.90 -21.12
N SER A 203 -15.86 -8.11 -20.03
CA SER A 203 -14.73 -7.21 -19.79
C SER A 203 -13.47 -8.03 -19.49
N GLN A 204 -12.34 -7.56 -19.98
CA GLN A 204 -11.06 -8.14 -19.57
C GLN A 204 -10.86 -7.94 -18.06
N SER A 205 -10.25 -8.92 -17.41
CA SER A 205 -9.88 -8.82 -16.00
C SER A 205 -8.42 -9.23 -15.80
N PHE A 206 -7.85 -8.78 -14.71
CA PHE A 206 -6.60 -9.29 -14.21
C PHE A 206 -6.71 -9.56 -12.72
N ASP A 207 -6.10 -10.64 -12.30
CA ASP A 207 -6.09 -11.10 -10.92
C ASP A 207 -4.66 -11.09 -10.43
N ILE A 208 -4.44 -10.51 -9.27
CA ILE A 208 -3.14 -10.34 -8.66
C ILE A 208 -3.18 -11.05 -7.30
N ASP A 209 -2.25 -11.96 -7.07
CA ASP A 209 -2.00 -12.50 -5.75
C ASP A 209 -0.67 -11.98 -5.22
N PHE A 210 -0.60 -11.84 -3.91
CA PHE A 210 0.61 -11.43 -3.24
C PHE A 210 0.77 -12.14 -1.91
N THR A 211 2.02 -12.27 -1.49
CA THR A 211 2.41 -12.70 -0.15
C THR A 211 3.27 -11.63 0.49
N GLY A 212 3.17 -11.49 1.80
CA GLY A 212 3.92 -10.48 2.54
C GLY A 212 4.34 -10.98 3.91
N ASN A 213 5.21 -10.24 4.51
CA ASN A 213 5.66 -10.42 5.88
C ASN A 213 5.30 -9.20 6.71
N ALA A 214 5.38 -9.32 8.02
CA ALA A 214 5.20 -8.17 8.91
C ALA A 214 6.26 -7.09 8.66
N THR A 215 7.46 -7.49 8.25
CA THR A 215 8.58 -6.59 7.95
C THR A 215 9.27 -7.06 6.66
N ASP A 216 9.67 -6.13 5.80
CA ASP A 216 10.48 -6.42 4.62
C ASP A 216 11.99 -6.27 4.89
N GLU A 217 12.81 -6.49 3.86
CA GLU A 217 14.28 -6.37 3.93
C GLU A 217 14.78 -4.93 4.10
N ASN A 218 13.95 -3.93 3.77
CA ASN A 218 14.25 -2.52 4.01
C ASN A 218 13.82 -2.08 5.41
N GLY A 219 13.27 -2.99 6.22
CA GLY A 219 12.72 -2.70 7.52
C GLY A 219 11.35 -2.04 7.50
N TYR A 220 10.68 -1.99 6.34
CA TYR A 220 9.31 -1.46 6.28
C TYR A 220 8.34 -2.44 6.94
N GLU A 221 7.53 -1.93 7.85
CA GLU A 221 6.63 -2.74 8.65
C GLU A 221 5.19 -2.66 8.12
N ALA A 222 4.50 -3.80 8.18
CA ALA A 222 3.06 -3.82 7.98
C ALA A 222 2.37 -3.02 9.09
N ALA A 223 1.46 -2.13 8.72
CA ALA A 223 0.76 -1.28 9.66
C ALA A 223 -0.73 -1.19 9.33
N THR A 224 -1.55 -1.11 10.37
CA THR A 224 -2.95 -0.72 10.26
C THR A 224 -3.07 0.71 10.79
N VAL A 225 -3.56 1.62 9.95
CA VAL A 225 -3.71 3.02 10.27
C VAL A 225 -5.19 3.33 10.40
N GLN A 226 -5.61 3.87 11.53
CA GLN A 226 -6.95 4.39 11.74
C GLN A 226 -6.94 5.90 11.65
N MET A 227 -7.84 6.46 10.85
CA MET A 227 -7.88 7.88 10.54
C MET A 227 -9.30 8.40 10.63
N GLU A 228 -9.48 9.55 11.25
CA GLU A 228 -10.80 10.21 11.32
C GLU A 228 -11.30 10.58 9.92
N LYS A 229 -12.57 10.35 9.70
CA LYS A 229 -13.25 10.73 8.47
C LYS A 229 -13.26 12.26 8.32
N GLY A 230 -13.10 12.72 7.09
CA GLY A 230 -13.07 14.16 6.80
C GLY A 230 -11.67 14.76 6.79
N LEU A 231 -10.65 14.02 7.21
CA LEU A 231 -9.28 14.44 7.00
C LEU A 231 -8.95 14.48 5.49
N SER A 232 -8.03 15.34 5.10
CA SER A 232 -7.73 15.61 3.69
C SER A 232 -7.33 14.36 2.90
N PHE A 233 -6.57 13.46 3.53
CA PHE A 233 -6.16 12.21 2.89
C PHE A 233 -7.36 11.31 2.55
N VAL A 234 -8.27 11.13 3.51
CA VAL A 234 -9.48 10.33 3.32
C VAL A 234 -10.35 10.93 2.23
N LYS A 235 -10.52 12.25 2.23
CA LYS A 235 -11.27 12.97 1.21
C LYS A 235 -10.64 12.78 -0.17
N LEU A 236 -9.33 12.89 -0.28
CA LEU A 236 -8.59 12.67 -1.51
C LEU A 236 -8.84 11.26 -2.06
N LEU A 237 -8.66 10.22 -1.24
CA LEU A 237 -8.88 8.83 -1.66
C LEU A 237 -10.32 8.53 -2.05
N SER A 238 -11.29 9.13 -1.37
CA SER A 238 -12.71 8.89 -1.63
C SER A 238 -13.24 9.61 -2.87
N THR A 239 -12.69 10.76 -3.21
CA THR A 239 -13.15 11.61 -4.33
C THR A 239 -12.34 11.40 -5.60
N ASN A 240 -11.05 11.18 -5.46
CA ASN A 240 -10.13 11.00 -6.58
C ASN A 240 -10.00 9.51 -6.91
N ARG A 241 -10.79 9.02 -7.85
CA ARG A 241 -10.68 7.63 -8.34
C ARG A 241 -9.29 7.33 -8.92
N ALA A 242 -8.60 8.33 -9.38
CA ALA A 242 -7.26 8.15 -9.91
C ALA A 242 -6.23 7.95 -8.80
N GLY A 243 -6.44 8.46 -7.57
CA GLY A 243 -5.46 8.33 -6.45
C GLY A 243 -4.01 8.62 -6.88
N MET A 244 -3.86 8.95 -8.15
CA MET A 244 -2.58 9.15 -8.78
C MET A 244 -2.12 10.57 -8.49
N ASP A 245 -0.97 10.66 -7.91
CA ASP A 245 -0.17 11.87 -8.04
C ASP A 245 -0.04 12.17 -9.54
N GLU A 246 -0.24 13.40 -9.98
CA GLU A 246 -0.02 13.76 -11.40
C GLU A 246 1.41 13.41 -11.85
N ASP A 247 2.35 13.36 -10.89
CA ASP A 247 3.73 12.92 -11.10
C ASP A 247 3.88 11.40 -11.30
N ALA A 248 2.85 10.60 -11.04
CA ALA A 248 2.85 9.16 -11.28
C ALA A 248 2.62 8.80 -12.76
N LYS A 249 2.42 9.76 -13.62
CA LYS A 249 2.49 9.55 -15.06
C LYS A 249 3.91 9.13 -15.40
N ILE A 250 4.08 7.83 -15.51
CA ILE A 250 5.34 7.25 -15.98
C ILE A 250 5.53 7.73 -17.41
N ALA A 251 6.53 8.60 -17.61
CA ALA A 251 7.00 8.97 -18.91
C ALA A 251 7.50 7.75 -19.70
#